data_fe2fa8d7e3148ecd61dd9cd919cbf743
#
_entry.id   fe2fa8d7e3148ecd61dd9cd919cbf743
#
_cell.length_a   1.000
_cell.length_b   1.000
_cell.length_c   1.000
_cell.angle_alpha   90.00
_cell.angle_beta   90.00
_cell.angle_gamma   90.00
#
_symmetry.space_group_name_H-M   'P 1'
#
loop_
_entity.id
_entity.type
_entity.pdbx_description
1 polymer ?
#
loop_
_entity_poly.entity_id
_entity_poly.type
_entity_poly.pdbx_seq_one_letter_code
_entity_poly.pdbx_strand_id
1 'polypeptide(L)' 'MNSFYSQEELSEIGFLSVGENVLISKKTSIYNPGAISVGNNVRIDDFCILSGKITIGSYSHIAAYTALFGGEMGIEMHD' A
#
# COMPACT_ATOMS: atom_id res chain seq x y z
N MET A 1 -6.84 -18.99 7.36
CA MET A 1 -5.91 -17.95 7.80
C MET A 1 -5.78 -16.90 6.73
N ASN A 2 -5.86 -15.67 7.12
CA ASN A 2 -5.79 -14.56 6.16
C ASN A 2 -4.39 -13.95 6.17
N SER A 3 -3.76 -13.88 5.01
CA SER A 3 -2.42 -13.29 4.87
C SER A 3 -2.47 -11.78 4.59
N PHE A 4 -3.66 -11.19 4.52
CA PHE A 4 -3.83 -9.76 4.34
C PHE A 4 -4.18 -9.09 5.65
N TYR A 5 -3.81 -7.81 5.78
CA TYR A 5 -4.25 -7.00 6.90
C TYR A 5 -5.76 -6.83 6.87
N SER A 6 -6.38 -6.81 8.07
CA SER A 6 -7.79 -6.46 8.18
C SER A 6 -7.96 -4.95 8.00
N GLN A 7 -9.20 -4.51 7.82
CA GLN A 7 -9.49 -3.07 7.72
C GLN A 7 -9.06 -2.33 8.99
N GLU A 8 -9.27 -2.95 10.16
CA GLU A 8 -8.82 -2.35 11.42
C GLU A 8 -7.30 -2.20 11.46
N GLU A 9 -6.59 -3.25 11.04
CA GLU A 9 -5.14 -3.21 11.04
C GLU A 9 -4.62 -2.14 10.07
N LEU A 10 -5.25 -2.02 8.90
CA LEU A 10 -4.86 -1.00 7.94
C LEU A 10 -5.04 0.40 8.51
N SER A 11 -6.13 0.62 9.26
CA SER A 11 -6.37 1.93 9.86
C SER A 11 -5.33 2.28 10.93
N GLU A 12 -4.71 1.27 11.54
CA GLU A 12 -3.71 1.47 12.58
C GLU A 12 -2.30 1.66 12.05
N ILE A 13 -2.04 1.28 10.81
CA ILE A 13 -0.71 1.43 10.21
C ILE A 13 -0.33 2.90 10.09
N GLY A 14 -1.29 3.77 9.83
CA GLY A 14 -1.05 5.20 9.76
C GLY A 14 -0.82 5.73 8.35
N PHE A 15 -1.46 5.12 7.35
CA PHE A 15 -1.43 5.66 5.99
C PHE A 15 -2.01 7.07 5.95
N LEU A 16 -1.54 7.87 5.01
CA LEU A 16 -2.13 9.20 4.76
C LEU A 16 -3.61 9.05 4.42
N SER A 17 -3.93 8.09 3.56
CA SER A 17 -5.31 7.69 3.30
C SER A 17 -5.32 6.26 2.80
N VAL A 18 -6.41 5.56 3.06
CA VAL A 18 -6.63 4.21 2.55
C VAL A 18 -8.11 4.04 2.24
N GLY A 19 -8.40 3.58 1.03
CA GLY A 19 -9.77 3.42 0.57
C GLY A 19 -10.43 2.13 1.04
N GLU A 20 -11.48 1.73 0.34
CA GLU A 20 -12.22 0.52 0.65
C GLU A 20 -11.75 -0.66 -0.20
N ASN A 21 -11.97 -1.87 0.29
CA ASN A 21 -11.60 -3.11 -0.39
C ASN A 21 -10.11 -3.15 -0.74
N VAL A 22 -9.28 -2.78 0.24
CA VAL A 22 -7.83 -2.78 0.08
C VAL A 22 -7.28 -4.05 0.71
N LEU A 23 -6.49 -4.79 -0.06
CA LEU A 23 -5.84 -6.02 0.38
C LEU A 23 -4.34 -5.81 0.33
N ILE A 24 -3.72 -5.70 1.48
CA ILE A 24 -2.26 -5.55 1.59
C ILE A 24 -1.72 -6.72 2.39
N SER A 25 -0.80 -7.46 1.79
CA SER A 25 -0.19 -8.61 2.46
C SER A 25 0.54 -8.17 3.73
N LYS A 26 0.41 -8.98 4.77
CA LYS A 26 1.15 -8.76 6.02
C LYS A 26 2.66 -8.91 5.83
N LYS A 27 3.08 -9.48 4.72
CA LYS A 27 4.49 -9.63 4.37
C LYS A 27 5.02 -8.46 3.53
N THR A 28 4.28 -7.36 3.47
CA THR A 28 4.70 -6.13 2.83
C THR A 28 5.45 -5.27 3.84
N SER A 29 6.61 -4.77 3.46
CA SER A 29 7.35 -3.82 4.29
C SER A 29 6.89 -2.41 3.96
N ILE A 30 6.43 -1.68 4.98
CA ILE A 30 5.87 -0.35 4.80
C ILE A 30 6.67 0.63 5.64
N TYR A 31 7.28 1.61 4.98
CA TYR A 31 8.05 2.64 5.64
C TYR A 31 7.43 4.00 5.37
N ASN A 32 7.32 4.81 6.41
CA ASN A 32 6.75 6.15 6.32
C ASN A 32 5.33 6.13 5.75
N PRO A 33 4.42 5.35 6.33
CA PRO A 33 3.06 5.20 5.77
C PRO A 33 2.28 6.52 5.73
N GLY A 34 2.62 7.47 6.59
CA GLY A 34 1.96 8.78 6.58
C GLY A 34 2.12 9.56 5.29
N ALA A 35 3.02 9.14 4.40
CA ALA A 35 3.20 9.75 3.09
C ALA A 35 2.60 8.88 1.97
N ILE A 36 1.90 7.80 2.32
CA ILE A 36 1.35 6.86 1.34
C ILE A 36 -0.18 6.96 1.31
N SER A 37 -0.72 7.19 0.12
CA SER A 37 -2.17 7.19 -0.12
C SER A 37 -2.54 5.98 -0.98
N VAL A 38 -3.57 5.25 -0.56
CA VAL A 38 -4.04 4.06 -1.27
C VAL A 38 -5.51 4.24 -1.63
N GLY A 39 -5.84 4.06 -2.89
CA GLY A 39 -7.21 4.18 -3.36
C GLY A 39 -8.08 2.98 -3.01
N ASN A 40 -9.19 2.83 -3.73
CA ASN A 40 -10.12 1.73 -3.51
C ASN A 40 -9.77 0.53 -4.37
N ASN A 41 -10.10 -0.67 -3.89
CA ASN A 41 -9.95 -1.90 -4.67
C ASN A 41 -8.50 -2.12 -5.11
N VAL A 42 -7.58 -1.95 -4.17
CA VAL A 42 -6.15 -2.11 -4.41
C VAL A 42 -5.69 -3.41 -3.78
N ARG A 43 -4.84 -4.15 -4.48
CA ARG A 43 -4.25 -5.37 -3.94
C ARG A 43 -2.73 -5.28 -4.01
N ILE A 44 -2.07 -5.52 -2.90
CA ILE A 44 -0.60 -5.54 -2.80
C ILE A 44 -0.20 -6.91 -2.28
N ASP A 45 0.54 -7.65 -3.08
CA ASP A 45 0.92 -9.02 -2.79
C ASP A 45 2.14 -9.10 -1.86
N ASP A 46 2.60 -10.34 -1.61
CA ASP A 46 3.66 -10.61 -0.65
C ASP A 46 5.00 -10.00 -1.05
N PHE A 47 5.79 -9.66 -0.04
CA PHE A 47 7.19 -9.25 -0.20
C PHE A 47 7.39 -8.01 -1.04
N CYS A 48 6.41 -7.10 -1.00
CA CYS A 48 6.56 -5.78 -1.58
C CYS A 48 7.21 -4.83 -0.58
N ILE A 49 7.78 -3.76 -1.07
CA ILE A 49 8.34 -2.70 -0.24
C ILE A 49 7.72 -1.38 -0.69
N LEU A 50 7.15 -0.65 0.27
CA LEU A 50 6.60 0.67 0.04
C LEU A 50 7.33 1.65 0.94
N SER A 51 7.96 2.67 0.36
CA SER A 51 8.74 3.62 1.15
C SER A 51 8.64 5.01 0.56
N GLY A 52 8.36 5.99 1.40
CA GLY A 52 8.32 7.39 1.00
C GLY A 52 6.97 7.80 0.45
N LYS A 53 6.96 8.89 -0.32
CA LYS A 53 5.73 9.48 -0.84
C LYS A 53 5.19 8.69 -2.03
N ILE A 54 4.07 7.99 -1.82
CA ILE A 54 3.49 7.11 -2.84
C ILE A 54 1.99 7.36 -2.90
N THR A 55 1.46 7.48 -4.12
CA THR A 55 0.02 7.49 -4.35
C THR A 55 -0.33 6.29 -5.23
N ILE A 56 -1.19 5.41 -4.71
CA ILE A 56 -1.63 4.21 -5.43
C ILE A 56 -3.08 4.42 -5.82
N GLY A 57 -3.34 4.49 -7.11
CA GLY A 57 -4.69 4.72 -7.65
C GLY A 57 -5.59 3.52 -7.42
N SER A 58 -6.92 3.77 -7.50
CA SER A 58 -7.90 2.71 -7.35
C SER A 58 -7.76 1.65 -8.43
N TYR A 59 -8.11 0.41 -8.09
CA TYR A 59 -8.05 -0.76 -8.96
C TYR A 59 -6.64 -1.16 -9.39
N SER A 60 -5.64 -0.74 -8.63
CA SER A 60 -4.26 -1.13 -8.89
C SER A 60 -3.93 -2.47 -8.25
N HIS A 61 -3.08 -3.23 -8.93
CA HIS A 61 -2.55 -4.48 -8.39
C HIS A 61 -1.03 -4.42 -8.41
N ILE A 62 -0.43 -4.52 -7.25
CA ILE A 62 1.02 -4.52 -7.12
C ILE A 62 1.46 -5.95 -6.83
N ALA A 63 2.13 -6.55 -7.81
CA ALA A 63 2.54 -7.95 -7.76
C ALA A 63 3.63 -8.17 -6.72
N ALA A 64 3.79 -9.42 -6.31
CA ALA A 64 4.80 -9.79 -5.33
C ALA A 64 6.20 -9.33 -5.75
N TYR A 65 7.02 -9.01 -4.76
CA TYR A 65 8.41 -8.58 -4.93
C TYR A 65 8.58 -7.23 -5.65
N THR A 66 7.55 -6.39 -5.65
CA THR A 66 7.64 -5.04 -6.20
C THR A 66 8.11 -4.09 -5.10
N ALA A 67 9.06 -3.23 -5.44
CA ALA A 67 9.54 -2.21 -4.52
C ALA A 67 9.25 -0.82 -5.08
N LEU A 68 8.59 0.02 -4.27
CA LEU A 68 8.25 1.39 -4.65
C LEU A 68 8.94 2.33 -3.67
N PHE A 69 9.85 3.14 -4.18
CA PHE A 69 10.58 4.12 -3.38
C PHE A 69 10.23 5.51 -3.88
N GLY A 70 9.32 6.18 -3.17
CA GLY A 70 8.84 7.49 -3.59
C GLY A 70 9.71 8.66 -3.16
N GLY A 71 10.49 8.48 -2.08
CA GLY A 71 11.32 9.56 -1.56
C GLY A 71 10.46 10.77 -1.20
N GLU A 72 11.01 11.97 -1.42
CA GLU A 72 10.29 13.22 -1.15
C GLU A 72 9.52 13.71 -2.37
N MET A 73 9.99 13.36 -3.56
CA MET A 73 9.35 13.78 -4.83
C MET A 73 8.05 13.00 -5.09
N GLY A 74 8.03 11.76 -4.64
CA GLY A 74 6.84 10.94 -4.78
C GLY A 74 6.75 10.19 -6.09
N ILE A 75 5.93 9.15 -6.07
CA ILE A 75 5.56 8.39 -7.25
C ILE A 75 4.06 8.15 -7.22
N GLU A 76 3.48 7.97 -8.40
CA GLU A 76 2.06 7.65 -8.54
C GLU A 76 1.93 6.36 -9.34
N MET A 77 1.16 5.43 -8.80
CA MET A 77 0.85 4.17 -9.49
C MET A 77 -0.62 4.18 -9.87
N HIS A 78 -0.89 3.90 -11.11
CA HIS A 78 -2.25 3.85 -11.65
C HIS A 78 -2.50 2.50 -12.29
N ASP A 79 -3.77 2.16 -12.33
CA ASP A 79 -4.21 0.94 -12.97
C ASP A 79 -3.92 0.92 -14.47
#